data_00b09c8145e6598d9826876b72235328
#
_entry.id   00b09c8145e6598d9826876b72235328
#
_cell.length_a   1.000
_cell.length_b   1.000
_cell.length_c   1.000
_cell.angle_alpha   90.00
_cell.angle_beta   90.00
_cell.angle_gamma   90.00
#
_symmetry.space_group_name_H-M   'P 1'
#
loop_
_entity.id
_entity.type
_entity.pdbx_description
1 polymer ?
#
loop_
_entity_poly.entity_id
_entity_poly.type
_entity_poly.pdbx_seq_one_letter_code
_entity_poly.pdbx_strand_id
1 'polypeptide(L)'
;MIICNINEFLTLINSNKKILMSLDIGTKKTGVAFSDPSMKFSLASKVLFAKKNQLIFDIKNLILNYDISGLIVGLPINEDGSLNKKCQSIKDITKNLDFLFIKNSIELPIFFWDESFSTQAAIEEVNLIIKKTRKQKTIVDKFAAKSILQ
;
A
#
# COMPACT_ATOMS: atom_id res chain seq x y z
N MET A 1 3.76 10.62 4.34
CA MET A 1 3.61 11.51 3.16
C MET A 1 2.91 10.75 2.04
N ILE A 2 1.76 11.27 1.61
CA ILE A 2 0.96 10.63 0.55
C ILE A 2 1.52 11.06 -0.82
N ILE A 3 1.87 10.07 -1.63
CA ILE A 3 2.48 10.26 -2.95
C ILE A 3 1.47 9.85 -4.03
N CYS A 4 1.23 10.73 -4.99
CA CYS A 4 0.28 10.47 -6.07
C CYS A 4 0.91 9.83 -7.31
N ASN A 5 2.23 9.92 -7.44
CA ASN A 5 2.96 9.42 -8.59
C ASN A 5 3.74 8.16 -8.22
N ILE A 6 3.50 7.07 -8.96
CA ILE A 6 4.16 5.80 -8.68
C ILE A 6 5.67 5.86 -8.86
N ASN A 7 6.16 6.62 -9.84
CA ASN A 7 7.61 6.74 -10.07
C ASN A 7 8.30 7.45 -8.89
N GLU A 8 7.67 8.47 -8.35
CA GLU A 8 8.16 9.17 -7.16
C GLU A 8 8.17 8.21 -5.96
N PHE A 9 7.08 7.46 -5.76
CA PHE A 9 6.99 6.47 -4.69
C PHE A 9 8.11 5.43 -4.81
N LEU A 10 8.31 4.86 -5.99
CA LEU A 10 9.35 3.87 -6.23
C LEU A 10 10.77 4.42 -6.01
N THR A 11 10.99 5.67 -6.37
CA THR A 11 12.27 6.34 -6.11
C THR A 11 12.53 6.47 -4.61
N LEU A 12 11.53 6.85 -3.84
CA LEU A 12 11.65 7.02 -2.39
C LEU A 12 11.90 5.69 -1.67
N ILE A 13 11.23 4.61 -2.05
CA ILE A 13 11.41 3.31 -1.42
C ILE A 13 12.73 2.64 -1.80
N ASN A 14 13.21 2.82 -3.03
CA ASN A 14 14.44 2.19 -3.52
C ASN A 14 15.70 2.64 -2.78
N SER A 15 15.69 3.84 -2.19
CA SER A 15 16.84 4.36 -1.46
C SER A 15 17.15 3.58 -0.18
N ASN A 16 16.19 2.85 0.38
CA ASN A 16 16.29 2.30 1.72
C ASN A 16 16.34 0.76 1.81
N LYS A 17 16.09 0.05 0.74
CA LYS A 17 16.16 -1.44 0.67
C LYS A 17 15.41 -2.17 1.79
N LYS A 18 14.24 -1.68 2.16
CA LYS A 18 13.46 -2.22 3.28
C LYS A 18 12.20 -2.93 2.81
N ILE A 19 11.35 -3.28 3.73
CA ILE A 19 10.12 -4.02 3.49
C ILE A 19 9.01 -3.06 3.08
N LEU A 20 8.23 -3.43 2.07
CA LEU A 20 6.98 -2.75 1.75
C LEU A 20 5.82 -3.40 2.50
N MET A 21 4.89 -2.59 2.95
CA MET A 21 3.65 -3.06 3.57
C MET A 21 2.46 -2.64 2.71
N SER A 22 1.50 -3.52 2.51
CA SER A 22 0.24 -3.19 1.86
C SER A 22 -0.94 -3.36 2.81
N LEU A 23 -1.94 -2.51 2.65
CA LEU A 23 -3.17 -2.53 3.42
C LEU A 23 -4.37 -2.67 2.48
N ASP A 24 -5.25 -3.60 2.83
CA ASP A 24 -6.58 -3.74 2.24
C ASP A 24 -7.61 -3.47 3.34
N ILE A 25 -8.05 -2.21 3.43
CA ILE A 25 -8.89 -1.73 4.53
C ILE A 25 -10.35 -2.07 4.24
N GLY A 26 -10.90 -3.03 4.98
CA GLY A 26 -12.30 -3.40 4.92
C GLY A 26 -13.11 -2.80 6.08
N THR A 27 -14.43 -3.00 6.05
CA THR A 27 -15.34 -2.49 7.09
C THR A 27 -15.15 -3.16 8.44
N LYS A 28 -14.86 -4.46 8.44
CA LYS A 28 -14.71 -5.27 9.67
C LYS A 28 -13.29 -5.75 9.90
N LYS A 29 -12.51 -5.88 8.85
CA LYS A 29 -11.15 -6.40 8.91
C LYS A 29 -10.24 -5.67 7.91
N THR A 30 -8.97 -5.58 8.25
CA THR A 30 -7.94 -5.03 7.37
C THR A 30 -6.89 -6.10 7.08
N GLY A 31 -6.70 -6.40 5.81
CA GLY A 31 -5.63 -7.28 5.36
C GLY A 31 -4.31 -6.54 5.34
N VAL A 32 -3.26 -7.17 5.84
CA VAL A 32 -1.90 -6.61 5.86
C VAL A 32 -0.97 -7.61 5.20
N ALA A 33 -0.19 -7.16 4.25
CA ALA A 33 0.83 -7.97 3.59
C ALA A 33 2.17 -7.25 3.61
N PHE A 34 3.24 -8.05 3.58
CA PHE A 34 4.62 -7.55 3.58
C PHE A 34 5.37 -8.12 2.39
N SER A 35 6.29 -7.33 1.83
CA SER A 35 7.30 -7.87 0.93
C SER A 35 8.47 -8.44 1.75
N ASP A 36 9.27 -9.33 1.12
CA ASP A 36 10.57 -9.68 1.67
C ASP A 36 11.57 -8.51 1.52
N PRO A 37 12.71 -8.53 2.23
CA PRO A 37 13.70 -7.44 2.12
C PRO A 37 14.26 -7.24 0.72
N SER A 38 14.27 -8.30 -0.12
CA SER A 38 14.68 -8.18 -1.52
C SER A 38 13.60 -7.62 -2.42
N MET A 39 12.39 -7.45 -1.90
CA MET A 39 11.18 -7.01 -2.61
C MET A 39 10.79 -7.91 -3.77
N LYS A 40 11.20 -9.17 -3.74
CA LYS A 40 10.88 -10.16 -4.78
C LYS A 40 9.65 -10.99 -4.45
N PHE A 41 9.36 -11.17 -3.17
CA PHE A 41 8.28 -12.04 -2.70
C PHE A 41 7.39 -11.30 -1.72
N SER A 42 6.12 -11.61 -1.78
CA SER A 42 5.14 -11.14 -0.82
C SER A 42 5.00 -12.19 0.28
N LEU A 43 5.33 -11.82 1.51
CA LEU A 43 5.25 -12.70 2.65
C LEU A 43 3.83 -12.72 3.23
N ALA A 44 3.57 -13.75 4.02
CA ALA A 44 2.27 -13.99 4.63
C ALA A 44 1.75 -12.78 5.41
N SER A 45 0.46 -12.56 5.24
CA SER A 45 -0.28 -11.44 5.77
C SER A 45 -0.81 -11.69 7.16
N LYS A 46 -1.02 -10.61 7.88
CA LYS A 46 -1.87 -10.58 9.08
C LYS A 46 -3.25 -10.04 8.70
N VAL A 47 -4.23 -10.36 9.51
CA VAL A 47 -5.55 -9.76 9.43
C VAL A 47 -5.82 -9.03 10.74
N LEU A 48 -6.15 -7.75 10.65
CA LEU A 48 -6.48 -6.90 11.79
C LEU A 48 -8.00 -6.75 11.86
N PHE A 49 -8.59 -7.08 13.00
CA PHE A 49 -10.03 -6.95 13.25
C PHE A 49 -10.38 -5.68 14.02
N ALA A 50 -9.46 -4.76 14.12
CA ALA A 50 -9.61 -3.54 14.90
C ALA A 50 -10.46 -2.49 14.19
N LYS A 51 -11.17 -1.68 14.96
CA LYS A 51 -11.90 -0.50 14.50
C LYS A 51 -10.96 0.72 14.42
N LYS A 52 -11.43 1.77 13.76
CA LYS A 52 -10.72 2.99 13.33
C LYS A 52 -9.51 3.42 14.19
N ASN A 53 -9.68 3.75 15.44
CA ASN A 53 -8.58 4.26 16.27
C ASN A 53 -7.58 3.16 16.65
N GLN A 54 -8.08 1.99 16.99
CA GLN A 54 -7.24 0.84 17.31
C GLN A 54 -6.51 0.36 16.05
N LEU A 55 -7.15 0.39 14.89
CA LEU A 55 -6.55 0.04 13.61
C LEU A 55 -5.33 0.93 13.32
N ILE A 56 -5.48 2.24 13.46
CA ILE A 56 -4.40 3.21 13.25
C ILE A 56 -3.22 2.91 14.18
N PHE A 57 -3.51 2.64 15.44
CA PHE A 57 -2.50 2.28 16.44
C PHE A 57 -1.78 0.96 16.08
N ASP A 58 -2.52 -0.05 15.68
CA ASP A 58 -1.96 -1.36 15.31
C ASP A 58 -1.08 -1.26 14.06
N ILE A 59 -1.50 -0.49 13.07
CA ILE A 59 -0.70 -0.23 11.86
C ILE A 59 0.60 0.50 12.22
N LYS A 60 0.52 1.52 13.05
CA LYS A 60 1.71 2.23 13.54
C LYS A 60 2.69 1.28 14.21
N ASN A 61 2.21 0.39 15.07
CA ASN A 61 3.07 -0.58 15.75
C ASN A 61 3.72 -1.55 14.78
N LEU A 62 3.00 -2.02 13.76
CA LEU A 62 3.58 -2.85 12.71
C LEU A 62 4.70 -2.13 11.96
N ILE A 63 4.51 -0.86 11.64
CA ILE A 63 5.52 -0.07 10.95
C ILE A 63 6.77 0.12 11.80
N LEU A 64 6.62 0.31 13.10
CA LEU A 64 7.75 0.46 14.02
C LEU A 64 8.47 -0.87 14.29
N ASN A 65 7.74 -1.98 14.33
CA ASN A 65 8.30 -3.30 14.61
C ASN A 65 9.00 -3.93 13.40
N TYR A 66 8.55 -3.58 12.20
CA TYR A 66 9.14 -4.03 10.94
C TYR A 66 9.79 -2.83 10.25
N ASP A 67 10.84 -3.08 9.52
CA ASP A 67 11.60 -2.03 8.84
C ASP A 67 10.90 -1.63 7.53
N ILE A 68 9.78 -0.95 7.64
CA ILE A 68 8.92 -0.60 6.52
C ILE A 68 9.43 0.65 5.80
N SER A 69 9.65 0.54 4.50
CA SER A 69 10.12 1.64 3.66
C SER A 69 9.01 2.36 2.89
N GLY A 70 7.86 1.73 2.75
CA GLY A 70 6.73 2.31 2.04
C GLY A 70 5.44 1.57 2.35
N LEU A 71 4.32 2.29 2.25
CA LEU A 71 2.99 1.79 2.49
C LEU A 71 2.15 1.90 1.22
N ILE A 72 1.52 0.80 0.84
CA ILE A 72 0.58 0.76 -0.28
C ILE A 72 -0.82 0.50 0.28
N VAL A 73 -1.76 1.37 -0.04
CA VAL A 73 -3.15 1.27 0.41
C VAL A 73 -4.06 1.06 -0.80
N GLY A 74 -4.80 -0.04 -0.81
CA GLY A 74 -5.75 -0.34 -1.86
C GLY A 74 -6.98 0.57 -1.83
N LEU A 75 -7.41 1.07 -2.99
CA LEU A 75 -8.64 1.84 -3.16
C LEU A 75 -9.59 1.11 -4.10
N PRO A 76 -10.76 0.66 -3.62
CA PRO A 76 -11.78 0.05 -4.49
C PRO A 76 -12.59 1.11 -5.24
N ILE A 77 -11.95 1.82 -6.16
CA ILE A 77 -12.57 2.84 -6.99
C ILE A 77 -13.59 2.19 -7.92
N ASN A 78 -14.69 2.86 -8.22
CA ASN A 78 -15.70 2.38 -9.16
C ASN A 78 -15.12 2.26 -10.59
N GLU A 79 -15.71 1.38 -11.41
CA GLU A 79 -15.25 1.13 -12.79
C GLU A 79 -15.23 2.40 -13.64
N ASP A 80 -16.12 3.35 -13.38
CA ASP A 80 -16.16 4.65 -14.06
C ASP A 80 -15.10 5.66 -13.56
N GLY A 81 -14.28 5.26 -12.60
CA GLY A 81 -13.26 6.12 -11.99
C GLY A 81 -13.77 7.01 -10.85
N SER A 82 -15.06 6.96 -10.53
CA SER A 82 -15.62 7.75 -9.44
C SER A 82 -15.28 7.15 -8.07
N LEU A 83 -15.14 8.03 -7.08
CA LEU A 83 -14.91 7.62 -5.68
C LEU A 83 -16.25 7.28 -5.02
N ASN A 84 -16.27 6.19 -4.28
CA ASN A 84 -17.41 5.79 -3.45
C ASN A 84 -17.16 6.13 -1.97
N LYS A 85 -18.15 5.88 -1.12
CA LYS A 85 -18.04 6.12 0.33
C LYS A 85 -16.92 5.32 0.98
N LYS A 86 -16.69 4.10 0.51
CA LYS A 86 -15.63 3.24 1.02
C LYS A 86 -14.26 3.83 0.71
N CYS A 87 -14.04 4.33 -0.50
CA CYS A 87 -12.81 5.03 -0.88
C CYS A 87 -12.57 6.26 -0.02
N GLN A 88 -13.61 7.04 0.24
CA GLN A 88 -13.49 8.22 1.09
C GLN A 88 -13.08 7.83 2.52
N SER A 89 -13.70 6.80 3.08
CA SER A 89 -13.34 6.29 4.40
C SER A 89 -11.88 5.81 4.46
N ILE A 90 -11.41 5.09 3.45
CA ILE A 90 -10.03 4.63 3.35
C ILE A 90 -9.07 5.82 3.28
N LYS A 91 -9.39 6.82 2.48
CA LYS A 91 -8.59 8.04 2.37
C LYS A 91 -8.51 8.79 3.70
N ASP A 92 -9.60 8.89 4.43
CA ASP A 92 -9.65 9.54 5.74
C ASP A 92 -8.79 8.80 6.77
N ILE A 93 -8.88 7.47 6.80
CA ILE A 93 -8.03 6.65 7.66
C ILE A 93 -6.55 6.83 7.30
N THR A 94 -6.24 6.85 6.02
CA THR A 94 -4.85 7.03 5.54
C THR A 94 -4.30 8.41 5.87
N LYS A 95 -5.11 9.46 5.77
CA LYS A 95 -4.72 10.81 6.20
C LYS A 95 -4.42 10.86 7.70
N ASN A 96 -5.23 10.19 8.50
CA ASN A 96 -4.99 10.09 9.94
C ASN A 96 -3.71 9.33 10.26
N LEU A 97 -3.43 8.27 9.52
CA LEU A 97 -2.15 7.56 9.62
C LEU A 97 -0.97 8.46 9.27
N ASP A 98 -1.05 9.16 8.14
CA ASP A 98 0.01 10.06 7.69
C ASP A 98 0.27 11.17 8.72
N PHE A 99 -0.79 11.75 9.25
CA PHE A 99 -0.69 12.75 10.33
C PHE A 99 0.02 12.18 11.57
N LEU A 100 -0.34 10.95 11.97
CA LEU A 100 0.29 10.28 13.11
C LEU A 100 1.77 9.99 12.84
N PHE A 101 2.13 9.60 11.62
CA PHE A 101 3.52 9.38 11.24
C PHE A 101 4.33 10.67 11.33
N ILE A 102 3.82 11.76 10.78
CA ILE A 102 4.46 13.07 10.83
C ILE A 102 4.67 13.49 12.29
N LYS A 103 3.65 13.34 13.12
CA LYS A 103 3.70 13.68 14.55
C LYS A 103 4.76 12.88 15.32
N ASN A 104 5.03 11.65 14.89
CA ASN A 104 6.03 10.78 15.50
C ASN A 104 7.37 10.79 14.76
N SER A 105 7.61 11.75 13.89
CA SER A 105 8.82 11.88 13.08
C SER A 105 9.11 10.63 12.22
N ILE A 106 8.06 9.97 11.76
CA ILE A 106 8.15 8.82 10.85
C ILE A 106 7.99 9.33 9.42
N GLU A 107 9.05 9.25 8.63
CA GLU A 107 9.01 9.55 7.20
C GLU A 107 8.69 8.27 6.44
N LEU A 108 7.46 8.16 5.96
CA LEU A 108 7.00 6.99 5.24
C LEU A 108 6.19 7.40 4.02
N PRO A 109 6.64 7.08 2.79
CA PRO A 109 5.83 7.32 1.61
C PRO A 109 4.63 6.38 1.58
N ILE A 110 3.47 6.94 1.23
CA ILE A 110 2.20 6.22 1.13
C ILE A 110 1.68 6.38 -0.29
N PHE A 111 1.34 5.27 -0.93
CA PHE A 111 0.79 5.25 -2.27
C PHE A 111 -0.57 4.54 -2.28
N PHE A 112 -1.57 5.15 -2.95
CA PHE A 112 -2.86 4.51 -3.18
C PHE A 112 -2.82 3.67 -4.44
N TRP A 113 -3.21 2.40 -4.31
CA TRP A 113 -3.35 1.48 -5.43
C TRP A 113 -4.82 1.38 -5.84
N ASP A 114 -5.11 1.65 -7.10
CA ASP A 114 -6.46 1.53 -7.65
C ASP A 114 -6.79 0.07 -7.94
N GLU A 115 -7.67 -0.53 -7.13
CA GLU A 115 -8.11 -1.92 -7.26
C GLU A 115 -9.15 -2.12 -8.36
N SER A 116 -9.68 -1.04 -8.97
CA SER A 116 -10.67 -1.14 -10.06
C SER A 116 -10.06 -1.63 -11.37
N PHE A 117 -8.75 -1.46 -11.56
CA PHE A 117 -8.06 -2.01 -12.71
C PHE A 117 -8.04 -3.54 -12.63
N SER A 118 -8.43 -4.21 -13.73
CA SER A 118 -8.17 -5.64 -13.82
C SER A 118 -6.66 -5.86 -13.64
N THR A 119 -6.29 -6.92 -12.95
CA THR A 119 -4.89 -7.23 -12.64
C THR A 119 -4.00 -7.09 -13.87
N GLN A 120 -4.48 -7.55 -15.00
CA GLN A 120 -3.71 -7.58 -16.24
C GLN A 120 -3.49 -6.18 -16.83
N ALA A 121 -4.52 -5.35 -16.85
CA ALA A 121 -4.40 -3.98 -17.33
C ALA A 121 -3.53 -3.13 -16.40
N ALA A 122 -3.67 -3.29 -15.09
CA ALA A 122 -2.83 -2.62 -14.11
C ALA A 122 -1.37 -3.03 -14.24
N ILE A 123 -1.10 -4.33 -14.41
CA ILE A 123 0.24 -4.86 -14.62
C ILE A 123 0.84 -4.32 -15.92
N GLU A 124 0.10 -4.29 -17.00
CA GLU A 124 0.56 -3.76 -18.28
C GLU A 124 0.89 -2.27 -18.22
N GLU A 125 0.03 -1.47 -17.57
CA GLU A 125 0.23 -0.05 -17.43
C GLU A 125 1.44 0.26 -16.54
N VAL A 126 1.58 -0.46 -15.44
CA VAL A 126 2.73 -0.35 -14.55
C VAL A 126 4.00 -0.86 -15.22
N ASN A 127 3.92 -1.90 -16.05
CA ASN A 127 5.04 -2.41 -16.82
C ASN A 127 5.57 -1.40 -17.84
N LEU A 128 4.70 -0.60 -18.45
CA LEU A 128 5.11 0.49 -19.33
C LEU A 128 5.90 1.56 -18.59
N ILE A 129 5.54 1.81 -17.33
CA ILE A 129 6.18 2.80 -16.46
C ILE A 129 7.49 2.26 -15.88
N ILE A 130 7.56 0.96 -15.56
CA ILE A 130 8.64 0.33 -14.78
C ILE A 130 9.56 -0.55 -15.65
N LYS A 131 9.50 -0.44 -16.95
CA LYS A 131 10.34 -1.26 -17.88
C LYS A 131 11.85 -1.20 -17.60
N LYS A 132 12.29 -0.29 -16.73
CA LYS A 132 13.73 -0.08 -16.45
C LYS A 132 14.30 -0.93 -15.30
N THR A 133 13.48 -1.57 -14.47
CA THR A 133 13.97 -2.41 -13.36
C THR A 133 13.09 -3.61 -13.09
N ARG A 134 13.60 -4.81 -13.38
CA ARG A 134 12.94 -6.10 -13.12
C ARG A 134 12.39 -6.24 -11.70
N LYS A 135 13.08 -5.65 -10.75
CA LYS A 135 12.76 -5.71 -9.32
C LYS A 135 11.47 -4.94 -8.99
N GLN A 136 11.29 -3.76 -9.57
CA GLN A 136 10.10 -2.93 -9.39
C GLN A 136 8.87 -3.58 -10.00
N LYS A 137 9.02 -4.15 -11.21
CA LYS A 137 7.96 -4.92 -11.87
C LYS A 137 7.45 -6.06 -10.98
N THR A 138 8.35 -6.87 -10.43
CA THR A 138 7.98 -8.01 -9.59
C THR A 138 7.23 -7.58 -8.33
N ILE A 139 7.60 -6.48 -7.71
CA ILE A 139 6.92 -5.94 -6.53
C ILE A 139 5.48 -5.54 -6.87
N VAL A 140 5.31 -4.74 -7.93
CA VAL A 140 4.00 -4.22 -8.30
C VAL A 140 3.07 -5.33 -8.74
N ASP A 141 3.54 -6.29 -9.53
CA ASP A 141 2.75 -7.46 -9.95
C ASP A 141 2.24 -8.24 -8.74
N LYS A 142 3.09 -8.42 -7.73
CA LYS A 142 2.71 -9.16 -6.52
C LYS A 142 1.71 -8.42 -5.66
N PHE A 143 1.87 -7.13 -5.48
CA PHE A 143 0.90 -6.34 -4.72
C PHE A 143 -0.45 -6.24 -5.43
N ALA A 144 -0.45 -6.07 -6.75
CA ALA A 144 -1.67 -6.08 -7.54
C ALA A 144 -2.40 -7.43 -7.44
N ALA A 145 -1.70 -8.53 -7.62
CA ALA A 145 -2.26 -9.88 -7.52
C ALA A 145 -2.79 -10.16 -6.10
N LYS A 146 -2.10 -9.71 -5.07
CA LYS A 146 -2.50 -9.91 -3.68
C LYS A 146 -3.71 -9.06 -3.29
N SER A 147 -3.80 -7.84 -3.77
CA SER A 147 -4.97 -6.97 -3.55
C SER A 147 -6.24 -7.56 -4.17
N ILE A 148 -6.12 -8.31 -5.24
CA ILE A 148 -7.25 -8.96 -5.91
C ILE A 148 -7.66 -10.25 -5.21
N LEU A 149 -6.72 -10.99 -4.63
CA LEU A 149 -7.00 -12.24 -3.93
C LEU A 149 -7.54 -12.04 -2.51
N GLN A 150 -7.46 -10.85 -1.99
CA GLN A 150 -8.02 -10.47 -0.69
C GLN A 150 -9.41 -9.85 -0.83
#